data_67b454d8a5387997f1420f3968b39d91
#
_entry.id   67b454d8a5387997f1420f3968b39d91
#
_cell.length_a   1.000
_cell.length_b   1.000
_cell.length_c   1.000
_cell.angle_alpha   90.00
_cell.angle_beta   90.00
_cell.angle_gamma   90.00
#
_symmetry.space_group_name_H-M   'P 1'
#
loop_
_entity.id
_entity.type
_entity.pdbx_description
1 polymer ?
#
loop_
_entity_poly.entity_id
_entity_poly.type
_entity_poly.pdbx_seq_one_letter_code
_entity_poly.pdbx_strand_id
1 'polypeptide(L)'
;SKRLGELLGIDVIQAADVVGEDAKAKAAALEEGQVMMLENARFHAEEEKNDPAFAKELADMAEIFVNDAFGTAHRAHATTAGIADYLPAVSGYLIQKEISIMGKALANPERPFVGILGGAKVADKLNVISNLLEKCDTLIIGGGMAYTFLKAMGKEIGESLLDDSKLDYCKEMISKAEKLGKKLLLPIDT
;
A
#
# COMPACT_ATOMS: atom_id res chain seq x y z
N SER A 1 -3.46 15.63 -17.98
CA SER A 1 -3.72 15.19 -19.38
C SER A 1 -2.54 15.48 -20.31
N LYS A 2 -2.01 16.74 -20.35
CA LYS A 2 -0.94 17.14 -21.30
C LYS A 2 0.25 16.17 -21.32
N ARG A 3 0.86 15.88 -20.16
CA ARG A 3 2.03 14.98 -20.10
C ARG A 3 1.70 13.55 -20.54
N LEU A 4 0.51 13.07 -20.22
CA LEU A 4 0.05 11.76 -20.67
C LEU A 4 -0.10 11.72 -22.20
N GLY A 5 -0.68 12.78 -22.78
CA GLY A 5 -0.79 12.90 -24.23
C GLY A 5 0.56 12.90 -24.95
N GLU A 6 1.55 13.63 -24.44
CA GLU A 6 2.93 13.60 -24.97
C GLU A 6 3.54 12.19 -24.94
N LEU A 7 3.29 11.41 -23.86
CA LEU A 7 3.83 10.04 -23.73
C LEU A 7 3.12 9.04 -24.64
N LEU A 8 1.82 9.20 -24.84
CA LEU A 8 1.00 8.31 -25.66
C LEU A 8 1.03 8.69 -27.15
N GLY A 9 1.41 9.94 -27.47
CA GLY A 9 1.37 10.47 -28.83
C GLY A 9 -0.07 10.72 -29.35
N ILE A 10 -1.02 10.94 -28.45
CA ILE A 10 -2.44 11.21 -28.74
C ILE A 10 -2.97 12.33 -27.85
N ASP A 11 -4.10 12.92 -28.23
CA ASP A 11 -4.80 13.85 -27.37
C ASP A 11 -5.50 13.11 -26.23
N VAL A 12 -5.31 13.61 -24.99
CA VAL A 12 -5.98 13.10 -23.80
C VAL A 12 -7.06 14.10 -23.36
N ILE A 13 -8.29 13.64 -23.37
CA ILE A 13 -9.45 14.43 -22.98
C ILE A 13 -9.40 14.68 -21.47
N GLN A 14 -9.43 15.94 -21.04
CA GLN A 14 -9.50 16.28 -19.62
C GLN A 14 -10.96 16.52 -19.22
N ALA A 15 -11.45 15.78 -18.24
CA ALA A 15 -12.72 16.07 -17.58
C ALA A 15 -12.56 17.22 -16.56
N ALA A 16 -13.59 18.02 -16.40
CA ALA A 16 -13.60 19.13 -15.45
C ALA A 16 -13.97 18.68 -14.03
N ASP A 17 -14.47 17.46 -13.89
CA ASP A 17 -14.90 16.86 -12.62
C ASP A 17 -14.58 15.36 -12.58
N VAL A 18 -15.04 14.67 -11.53
CA VAL A 18 -14.78 13.22 -11.32
C VAL A 18 -16.00 12.39 -11.66
N VAL A 19 -17.18 12.72 -11.14
CA VAL A 19 -18.45 12.00 -11.33
C VAL A 19 -19.60 12.95 -11.72
N GLY A 20 -19.26 14.17 -12.13
CA GLY A 20 -20.21 15.18 -12.54
C GLY A 20 -20.68 15.01 -13.97
N GLU A 21 -21.46 15.97 -14.43
CA GLU A 21 -22.06 15.96 -15.78
C GLU A 21 -21.00 15.96 -16.89
N ASP A 22 -19.89 16.70 -16.71
CA ASP A 22 -18.83 16.78 -17.72
C ASP A 22 -18.10 15.44 -17.88
N ALA A 23 -17.73 14.78 -16.77
CA ALA A 23 -17.09 13.48 -16.80
C ALA A 23 -17.98 12.42 -17.43
N LYS A 24 -19.26 12.34 -17.03
CA LYS A 24 -20.24 11.40 -17.57
C LYS A 24 -20.50 11.61 -19.05
N ALA A 25 -20.65 12.86 -19.49
CA ALA A 25 -20.86 13.17 -20.89
C ALA A 25 -19.64 12.80 -21.75
N LYS A 26 -18.44 13.12 -21.29
CA LYS A 26 -17.19 12.77 -21.98
C LYS A 26 -16.94 11.26 -22.00
N ALA A 27 -17.22 10.56 -20.89
CA ALA A 27 -17.12 9.11 -20.84
C ALA A 27 -18.06 8.42 -21.84
N ALA A 28 -19.31 8.89 -21.91
CA ALA A 28 -20.29 8.36 -22.85
C ALA A 28 -19.96 8.66 -24.33
N ALA A 29 -19.16 9.69 -24.59
CA ALA A 29 -18.73 10.08 -25.94
C ALA A 29 -17.37 9.51 -26.34
N LEU A 30 -16.69 8.75 -25.47
CA LEU A 30 -15.40 8.13 -25.79
C LEU A 30 -15.53 7.11 -26.93
N GLU A 31 -14.63 7.22 -27.88
CA GLU A 31 -14.49 6.27 -28.99
C GLU A 31 -13.28 5.37 -28.79
N GLU A 32 -13.20 4.30 -29.56
CA GLU A 32 -12.08 3.37 -29.51
C GLU A 32 -10.73 4.07 -29.76
N GLY A 33 -9.76 3.81 -28.88
CA GLY A 33 -8.43 4.41 -28.93
C GLY A 33 -8.32 5.77 -28.26
N GLN A 34 -9.41 6.37 -27.82
CA GLN A 34 -9.38 7.63 -27.08
C GLN A 34 -9.10 7.40 -25.59
N VAL A 35 -8.52 8.41 -24.96
CA VAL A 35 -8.19 8.40 -23.51
C VAL A 35 -8.75 9.66 -22.87
N MET A 36 -9.44 9.47 -21.75
CA MET A 36 -9.90 10.54 -20.88
C MET A 36 -9.23 10.47 -19.53
N MET A 37 -8.96 11.61 -18.94
CA MET A 37 -8.48 11.77 -17.56
C MET A 37 -9.52 12.53 -16.76
N LEU A 38 -9.94 11.94 -15.65
CA LEU A 38 -10.81 12.62 -14.68
C LEU A 38 -10.03 13.67 -13.90
N GLU A 39 -10.73 14.55 -13.21
CA GLU A 39 -10.14 15.42 -12.21
C GLU A 39 -9.69 14.59 -10.99
N ASN A 40 -8.95 15.21 -10.08
CA ASN A 40 -8.39 14.54 -8.92
C ASN A 40 -9.49 13.98 -8.01
N ALA A 41 -9.62 12.66 -7.97
CA ALA A 41 -10.63 11.97 -7.17
C ALA A 41 -10.52 12.30 -5.66
N ARG A 42 -9.31 12.68 -5.18
CA ARG A 42 -9.08 13.05 -3.77
C ARG A 42 -9.64 14.42 -3.38
N PHE A 43 -10.21 15.18 -4.31
CA PHE A 43 -11.01 16.36 -3.98
C PHE A 43 -12.39 15.99 -3.40
N HIS A 44 -12.79 14.72 -3.51
CA HIS A 44 -14.01 14.17 -2.93
C HIS A 44 -13.69 13.38 -1.66
N ALA A 45 -14.31 13.74 -0.54
CA ALA A 45 -14.14 13.00 0.71
C ALA A 45 -14.71 11.57 0.64
N GLU A 46 -15.66 11.34 -0.24
CA GLU A 46 -16.30 10.06 -0.56
C GLU A 46 -15.30 9.04 -1.10
N GLU A 47 -14.27 9.49 -1.82
CA GLU A 47 -13.19 8.65 -2.32
C GLU A 47 -12.46 7.92 -1.19
N GLU A 48 -11.95 8.66 -0.19
CA GLU A 48 -11.20 8.07 0.92
C GLU A 48 -12.08 7.26 1.88
N LYS A 49 -13.37 7.56 1.94
CA LYS A 49 -14.35 6.82 2.75
C LYS A 49 -14.82 5.54 2.08
N ASN A 50 -14.42 5.29 0.85
CA ASN A 50 -14.92 4.18 0.05
C ASN A 50 -16.46 4.19 -0.04
N ASP A 51 -17.02 5.39 -0.27
CA ASP A 51 -18.48 5.57 -0.34
C ASP A 51 -19.08 4.76 -1.49
N PRO A 52 -20.07 3.90 -1.23
CA PRO A 52 -20.63 3.02 -2.25
C PRO A 52 -21.33 3.77 -3.39
N ALA A 53 -21.99 4.91 -3.11
CA ALA A 53 -22.67 5.68 -4.14
C ALA A 53 -21.64 6.34 -5.08
N PHE A 54 -20.59 6.92 -4.53
CA PHE A 54 -19.50 7.49 -5.31
C PHE A 54 -18.76 6.43 -6.15
N ALA A 55 -18.49 5.25 -5.57
CA ALA A 55 -17.88 4.14 -6.28
C ALA A 55 -18.76 3.64 -7.43
N LYS A 56 -20.09 3.60 -7.23
CA LYS A 56 -21.03 3.24 -8.27
C LYS A 56 -21.08 4.25 -9.41
N GLU A 57 -21.07 5.54 -9.12
CA GLU A 57 -21.04 6.58 -10.14
C GLU A 57 -19.77 6.50 -11.01
N LEU A 58 -18.62 6.17 -10.40
CA LEU A 58 -17.38 5.90 -11.14
C LEU A 58 -17.53 4.63 -12.01
N ALA A 59 -18.11 3.58 -11.46
CA ALA A 59 -18.31 2.32 -12.18
C ALA A 59 -19.27 2.46 -13.38
N ASP A 60 -20.28 3.30 -13.26
CA ASP A 60 -21.27 3.52 -14.34
C ASP A 60 -20.66 4.18 -15.60
N MET A 61 -19.43 4.69 -15.53
CA MET A 61 -18.71 5.26 -16.66
C MET A 61 -17.80 4.25 -17.39
N ALA A 62 -17.75 2.98 -16.97
CA ALA A 62 -16.84 1.99 -17.52
C ALA A 62 -17.45 0.58 -17.52
N GLU A 63 -16.85 -0.35 -18.26
CA GLU A 63 -17.25 -1.75 -18.32
C GLU A 63 -16.30 -2.68 -17.56
N ILE A 64 -15.05 -2.27 -17.40
CA ILE A 64 -14.00 -3.04 -16.73
C ILE A 64 -13.18 -2.09 -15.86
N PHE A 65 -12.88 -2.53 -14.65
CA PHE A 65 -11.96 -1.82 -13.75
C PHE A 65 -10.58 -2.46 -13.79
N VAL A 66 -9.55 -1.65 -14.05
CA VAL A 66 -8.15 -2.06 -14.00
C VAL A 66 -7.46 -1.30 -12.87
N ASN A 67 -7.04 -2.02 -11.82
CA ASN A 67 -6.20 -1.43 -10.78
C ASN A 67 -4.72 -1.60 -11.13
N ASP A 68 -4.03 -0.49 -11.38
CA ASP A 68 -2.59 -0.47 -11.64
C ASP A 68 -1.84 0.53 -10.74
N ALA A 69 -2.47 0.92 -9.63
CA ALA A 69 -1.96 1.87 -8.65
C ALA A 69 -1.45 1.14 -7.39
N PHE A 70 -0.31 0.46 -7.47
CA PHE A 70 0.24 -0.34 -6.38
C PHE A 70 0.46 0.47 -5.09
N GLY A 71 0.93 1.72 -5.21
CA GLY A 71 1.17 2.58 -4.06
C GLY A 71 -0.07 2.89 -3.21
N THR A 72 -1.28 2.77 -3.77
CA THR A 72 -2.55 2.99 -3.07
C THR A 72 -3.35 1.71 -2.83
N ALA A 73 -2.93 0.59 -3.40
CA ALA A 73 -3.68 -0.67 -3.37
C ALA A 73 -3.90 -1.25 -1.96
N HIS A 74 -3.11 -0.79 -0.96
CA HIS A 74 -3.27 -1.16 0.44
C HIS A 74 -4.41 -0.43 1.17
N ARG A 75 -5.10 0.50 0.50
CA ARG A 75 -6.19 1.31 1.06
C ARG A 75 -7.52 0.94 0.42
N ALA A 76 -8.56 0.77 1.24
CA ALA A 76 -9.92 0.57 0.76
C ALA A 76 -10.56 1.93 0.43
N HIS A 77 -10.26 2.46 -0.74
CA HIS A 77 -10.84 3.69 -1.28
C HIS A 77 -11.78 3.38 -2.46
N ALA A 78 -12.63 4.32 -2.85
CA ALA A 78 -13.58 4.09 -3.93
C ALA A 78 -12.87 3.72 -5.24
N THR A 79 -11.81 4.44 -5.63
CA THR A 79 -11.04 4.17 -6.86
C THR A 79 -10.06 2.99 -6.76
N THR A 80 -9.89 2.37 -5.60
CA THR A 80 -8.98 1.21 -5.43
C THR A 80 -9.73 -0.08 -5.10
N ALA A 81 -10.82 0.01 -4.34
CA ALA A 81 -11.59 -1.13 -3.89
C ALA A 81 -13.07 -1.03 -4.29
N GLY A 82 -13.74 0.09 -4.01
CA GLY A 82 -15.18 0.21 -4.15
C GLY A 82 -15.71 -0.05 -5.56
N ILE A 83 -15.01 0.39 -6.60
CA ILE A 83 -15.40 0.13 -8.00
C ILE A 83 -15.46 -1.37 -8.30
N ALA A 84 -14.62 -2.17 -7.66
CA ALA A 84 -14.57 -3.62 -7.88
C ALA A 84 -15.83 -4.36 -7.43
N ASP A 85 -16.68 -3.74 -6.61
CA ASP A 85 -17.97 -4.29 -6.21
C ASP A 85 -19.01 -4.20 -7.34
N TYR A 86 -18.77 -3.39 -8.36
CA TYR A 86 -19.72 -3.09 -9.44
C TYR A 86 -19.25 -3.55 -10.81
N LEU A 87 -17.94 -3.73 -11.02
CA LEU A 87 -17.35 -4.06 -12.32
C LEU A 87 -16.44 -5.30 -12.22
N PRO A 88 -16.28 -6.04 -13.31
CA PRO A 88 -15.17 -6.98 -13.44
C PRO A 88 -13.85 -6.24 -13.18
N ALA A 89 -13.08 -6.72 -12.19
CA ALA A 89 -11.86 -6.08 -11.74
C ALA A 89 -10.63 -6.95 -12.04
N VAL A 90 -9.60 -6.34 -12.61
CA VAL A 90 -8.33 -6.99 -12.94
C VAL A 90 -7.15 -6.13 -12.50
N SER A 91 -5.98 -6.77 -12.35
CA SER A 91 -4.72 -6.04 -12.11
C SER A 91 -4.12 -5.54 -13.41
N GLY A 92 -3.56 -4.33 -13.38
CA GLY A 92 -2.67 -3.86 -14.44
C GLY A 92 -1.27 -4.46 -14.32
N TYR A 93 -0.40 -4.12 -15.26
CA TYR A 93 0.95 -4.70 -15.35
C TYR A 93 1.88 -4.32 -14.21
N LEU A 94 1.74 -3.12 -13.62
CA LEU A 94 2.54 -2.73 -12.46
C LEU A 94 2.20 -3.62 -11.26
N ILE A 95 0.92 -3.76 -10.95
CA ILE A 95 0.46 -4.62 -9.84
C ILE A 95 0.83 -6.08 -10.12
N GLN A 96 0.66 -6.57 -11.34
CA GLN A 96 1.07 -7.92 -11.71
C GLN A 96 2.56 -8.16 -11.44
N LYS A 97 3.42 -7.21 -11.81
CA LYS A 97 4.87 -7.29 -11.56
C LYS A 97 5.18 -7.32 -10.07
N GLU A 98 4.58 -6.42 -9.30
CA GLU A 98 4.77 -6.36 -7.84
C GLU A 98 4.32 -7.65 -7.15
N ILE A 99 3.12 -8.16 -7.47
CA ILE A 99 2.60 -9.40 -6.91
C ILE A 99 3.47 -10.60 -7.32
N SER A 100 3.91 -10.68 -8.57
CA SER A 100 4.72 -11.81 -9.02
C SER A 100 6.09 -11.86 -8.34
N ILE A 101 6.76 -10.71 -8.15
CA ILE A 101 8.08 -10.62 -7.53
C ILE A 101 7.97 -10.81 -6.02
N MET A 102 7.16 -9.99 -5.34
CA MET A 102 7.02 -10.06 -3.89
C MET A 102 6.32 -11.34 -3.43
N GLY A 103 5.29 -11.78 -4.16
CA GLY A 103 4.59 -13.02 -3.87
C GLY A 103 5.54 -14.22 -3.93
N LYS A 104 6.40 -14.30 -4.95
CA LYS A 104 7.43 -15.34 -5.05
C LYS A 104 8.42 -15.25 -3.90
N ALA A 105 8.93 -14.06 -3.59
CA ALA A 105 9.87 -13.84 -2.50
C ALA A 105 9.29 -14.22 -1.12
N LEU A 106 7.99 -14.03 -0.91
CA LEU A 106 7.31 -14.36 0.35
C LEU A 106 6.86 -15.83 0.43
N ALA A 107 6.48 -16.44 -0.70
CA ALA A 107 5.99 -17.83 -0.73
C ALA A 107 7.11 -18.85 -0.76
N ASN A 108 8.17 -18.59 -1.54
CA ASN A 108 9.31 -19.49 -1.71
C ASN A 108 10.61 -18.68 -1.82
N PRO A 109 11.08 -18.07 -0.72
CA PRO A 109 12.27 -17.23 -0.74
C PRO A 109 13.55 -18.02 -1.00
N GLU A 110 14.46 -17.40 -1.74
CA GLU A 110 15.85 -17.87 -1.75
C GLU A 110 16.49 -17.61 -0.37
N ARG A 111 17.27 -18.58 0.14
CA ARG A 111 17.88 -18.50 1.45
C ARG A 111 19.36 -18.11 1.36
N PRO A 112 19.88 -17.27 2.29
CA PRO A 112 19.17 -16.69 3.44
C PRO A 112 18.23 -15.56 3.04
N PHE A 113 17.01 -15.56 3.57
CA PHE A 113 16.04 -14.49 3.37
C PHE A 113 16.12 -13.46 4.50
N VAL A 114 16.56 -12.26 4.18
CA VAL A 114 16.71 -11.15 5.13
C VAL A 114 15.63 -10.11 4.89
N GLY A 115 14.82 -9.86 5.91
CA GLY A 115 13.87 -8.76 5.94
C GLY A 115 14.48 -7.55 6.64
N ILE A 116 14.28 -6.36 6.07
CA ILE A 116 14.64 -5.08 6.72
C ILE A 116 13.35 -4.27 6.87
N LEU A 117 13.05 -3.90 8.09
CA LEU A 117 11.84 -3.15 8.41
C LEU A 117 12.20 -1.90 9.20
N GLY A 118 11.74 -0.75 8.73
CA GLY A 118 11.93 0.53 9.38
C GLY A 118 10.64 1.36 9.37
N GLY A 119 10.56 2.34 10.25
CA GLY A 119 9.44 3.25 10.37
C GLY A 119 9.50 4.04 11.68
N ALA A 120 8.57 4.97 11.85
CA ALA A 120 8.50 5.80 13.05
C ALA A 120 7.91 5.03 14.24
N LYS A 121 6.85 4.24 14.02
CA LYS A 121 6.09 3.58 15.09
C LYS A 121 5.97 2.06 14.88
N VAL A 122 6.12 1.32 15.98
CA VAL A 122 5.90 -0.15 15.99
C VAL A 122 4.44 -0.50 15.72
N ALA A 123 3.50 0.29 16.26
CA ALA A 123 2.06 0.05 16.14
C ALA A 123 1.59 -0.15 14.69
N ASP A 124 2.18 0.60 13.74
CA ASP A 124 1.80 0.55 12.34
C ASP A 124 2.25 -0.74 11.62
N LYS A 125 3.12 -1.55 12.26
CA LYS A 125 3.81 -2.69 11.65
C LYS A 125 3.66 -4.01 12.42
N LEU A 126 2.78 -4.08 13.41
CA LEU A 126 2.66 -5.25 14.30
C LEU A 126 2.50 -6.58 13.54
N ASN A 127 1.49 -6.66 12.67
CA ASN A 127 1.24 -7.88 11.90
C ASN A 127 2.37 -8.17 10.91
N VAL A 128 3.01 -7.12 10.36
CA VAL A 128 4.14 -7.28 9.42
C VAL A 128 5.34 -7.88 10.12
N ILE A 129 5.70 -7.41 11.33
CA ILE A 129 6.82 -7.95 12.11
C ILE A 129 6.57 -9.43 12.42
N SER A 130 5.41 -9.77 12.98
CA SER A 130 5.05 -11.13 13.34
C SER A 130 5.08 -12.08 12.13
N ASN A 131 4.54 -11.68 10.99
CA ASN A 131 4.50 -12.48 9.76
C ASN A 131 5.88 -12.63 9.13
N LEU A 132 6.71 -11.58 9.13
CA LEU A 132 8.07 -11.65 8.61
C LEU A 132 8.98 -12.56 9.45
N LEU A 133 8.84 -12.58 10.77
CA LEU A 133 9.58 -13.49 11.63
C LEU A 133 9.34 -14.96 11.30
N GLU A 134 8.16 -15.30 10.81
CA GLU A 134 7.86 -16.67 10.37
C GLU A 134 8.54 -17.03 9.04
N LYS A 135 8.77 -16.05 8.17
CA LYS A 135 9.25 -16.23 6.80
C LYS A 135 10.75 -16.00 6.63
N CYS A 136 11.29 -14.96 7.29
CA CYS A 136 12.70 -14.58 7.17
C CYS A 136 13.60 -15.48 8.00
N ASP A 137 14.87 -15.57 7.61
CA ASP A 137 15.95 -16.13 8.44
C ASP A 137 16.50 -15.07 9.40
N THR A 138 16.50 -13.82 8.95
CA THR A 138 16.91 -12.66 9.73
C THR A 138 15.93 -11.51 9.48
N LEU A 139 15.49 -10.86 10.55
CA LEU A 139 14.72 -9.62 10.49
C LEU A 139 15.52 -8.51 11.15
N ILE A 140 15.78 -7.44 10.41
CA ILE A 140 16.47 -6.24 10.90
C ILE A 140 15.41 -5.17 11.14
N ILE A 141 15.35 -4.65 12.35
CA ILE A 141 14.46 -3.54 12.72
C ILE A 141 15.29 -2.26 12.82
N GLY A 142 14.95 -1.26 12.03
CA GLY A 142 15.61 0.04 12.01
C GLY A 142 14.63 1.20 12.17
N GLY A 143 15.15 2.43 12.07
CA GLY A 143 14.36 3.66 12.22
C GLY A 143 13.81 3.85 13.62
N GLY A 144 12.86 4.79 13.79
CA GLY A 144 12.30 5.14 15.10
C GLY A 144 11.66 3.98 15.86
N MET A 145 11.14 2.98 15.16
CA MET A 145 10.56 1.80 15.80
C MET A 145 11.58 0.95 16.55
N ALA A 146 12.87 1.03 16.20
CA ALA A 146 13.93 0.30 16.90
C ALA A 146 14.07 0.73 18.36
N TYR A 147 13.81 2.01 18.67
CA TYR A 147 13.88 2.52 20.04
C TYR A 147 12.89 1.85 21.00
N THR A 148 11.69 1.52 20.53
CA THR A 148 10.73 0.77 21.34
C THR A 148 11.25 -0.64 21.66
N PHE A 149 11.90 -1.31 20.72
CA PHE A 149 12.56 -2.60 20.96
C PHE A 149 13.75 -2.46 21.92
N LEU A 150 14.60 -1.44 21.73
CA LEU A 150 15.74 -1.18 22.63
C LEU A 150 15.26 -0.90 24.07
N LYS A 151 14.20 -0.12 24.22
CA LYS A 151 13.58 0.15 25.53
C LYS A 151 13.01 -1.12 26.16
N ALA A 152 12.35 -1.96 25.37
CA ALA A 152 11.83 -3.25 25.83
C ALA A 152 12.94 -4.19 26.32
N MET A 153 14.16 -4.06 25.80
CA MET A 153 15.37 -4.76 26.25
C MET A 153 16.05 -4.09 27.46
N GLY A 154 15.48 -3.00 28.00
CA GLY A 154 16.03 -2.30 29.15
C GLY A 154 17.13 -1.28 28.80
N LYS A 155 17.29 -0.90 27.52
CA LYS A 155 18.25 0.12 27.14
C LYS A 155 17.67 1.52 27.38
N GLU A 156 18.55 2.50 27.60
CA GLU A 156 18.18 3.91 27.62
C GLU A 156 18.13 4.42 26.18
N ILE A 157 17.13 5.23 25.88
CA ILE A 157 16.86 5.77 24.54
C ILE A 157 16.80 7.28 24.50
N GLY A 158 17.10 7.96 25.64
CA GLY A 158 17.02 9.41 25.76
C GLY A 158 15.63 9.95 25.41
N GLU A 159 15.58 10.97 24.58
CA GLU A 159 14.35 11.61 24.08
C GLU A 159 13.88 11.01 22.74
N SER A 160 14.37 9.83 22.36
CA SER A 160 13.99 9.19 21.11
C SER A 160 12.52 8.77 21.10
N LEU A 161 11.96 8.59 19.91
CA LEU A 161 10.58 8.14 19.74
C LEU A 161 10.31 6.83 20.48
N LEU A 162 9.27 6.82 21.29
CA LEU A 162 8.86 5.66 22.07
C LEU A 162 7.36 5.41 21.89
N ASP A 163 7.00 4.14 21.77
CA ASP A 163 5.63 3.66 21.88
C ASP A 163 5.51 2.75 23.11
N ASP A 164 5.28 3.37 24.28
CA ASP A 164 5.17 2.67 25.56
C ASP A 164 4.13 1.55 25.54
N SER A 165 3.05 1.75 24.81
CA SER A 165 1.97 0.77 24.71
C SER A 165 2.37 -0.53 24.03
N LYS A 166 3.54 -0.57 23.39
CA LYS A 166 4.04 -1.70 22.58
C LYS A 166 5.29 -2.39 23.17
N LEU A 167 5.72 -2.03 24.36
CA LEU A 167 6.89 -2.64 25.00
C LEU A 167 6.72 -4.15 25.18
N ASP A 168 5.56 -4.59 25.66
CA ASP A 168 5.30 -6.01 25.87
C ASP A 168 5.21 -6.78 24.55
N TYR A 169 4.64 -6.16 23.51
CA TYR A 169 4.67 -6.71 22.15
C TYR A 169 6.10 -6.89 21.63
N CYS A 170 6.98 -5.90 21.85
CA CYS A 170 8.38 -6.01 21.43
C CYS A 170 9.10 -7.17 22.16
N LYS A 171 8.87 -7.36 23.47
CA LYS A 171 9.39 -8.50 24.23
C LYS A 171 8.87 -9.83 23.68
N GLU A 172 7.59 -9.88 23.34
CA GLU A 172 6.98 -11.05 22.72
C GLU A 172 7.64 -11.40 21.39
N MET A 173 7.87 -10.41 20.51
CA MET A 173 8.51 -10.62 19.19
C MET A 173 9.97 -11.05 19.33
N ILE A 174 10.70 -10.53 20.30
CA ILE A 174 12.07 -11.00 20.61
C ILE A 174 12.03 -12.48 21.01
N SER A 175 11.16 -12.85 21.96
CA SER A 175 10.98 -14.22 22.40
C SER A 175 10.50 -15.15 21.26
N LYS A 176 9.60 -14.65 20.40
CA LYS A 176 9.14 -15.39 19.21
C LYS A 176 10.29 -15.68 18.27
N ALA A 177 11.15 -14.69 17.99
CA ALA A 177 12.31 -14.87 17.14
C ALA A 177 13.25 -15.97 17.68
N GLU A 178 13.54 -15.93 18.99
CA GLU A 178 14.36 -16.94 19.66
C GLU A 178 13.76 -18.36 19.56
N LYS A 179 12.45 -18.49 19.86
CA LYS A 179 11.74 -19.79 19.77
C LYS A 179 11.73 -20.36 18.35
N LEU A 180 11.68 -19.50 17.34
CA LEU A 180 11.72 -19.90 15.93
C LEU A 180 13.14 -20.12 15.40
N GLY A 181 14.19 -19.85 16.21
CA GLY A 181 15.58 -19.91 15.78
C GLY A 181 15.93 -18.87 14.72
N LYS A 182 15.22 -17.73 14.71
CA LYS A 182 15.40 -16.63 13.76
C LYS A 182 16.23 -15.51 14.39
N LYS A 183 16.95 -14.76 13.55
CA LYS A 183 17.71 -13.59 14.02
C LYS A 183 16.82 -12.35 13.94
N LEU A 184 16.60 -11.69 15.08
CA LEU A 184 16.03 -10.35 15.13
C LEU A 184 17.16 -9.40 15.50
N LEU A 185 17.54 -8.51 14.60
CA LEU A 185 18.66 -7.59 14.76
C LEU A 185 18.16 -6.17 14.94
N LEU A 186 18.77 -5.46 15.86
CA LEU A 186 18.55 -4.04 16.15
C LEU A 186 19.86 -3.27 15.92
N PRO A 187 19.78 -1.94 15.68
CA PRO A 187 20.99 -1.08 15.64
C PRO A 187 21.82 -1.25 16.93
N ILE A 188 23.12 -1.22 16.78
CA ILE A 188 24.09 -1.28 17.89
C ILE A 188 24.51 0.10 18.36
N ASP A 189 24.32 1.10 17.50
CA ASP A 189 24.52 2.51 17.75
C ASP A 189 23.35 3.31 17.14
N THR A 190 23.07 4.51 17.68
CA THR A 190 21.96 5.37 17.23
C THR A 190 22.31 6.84 17.47
#